data_51780ad85c67d063489b1e32285bd971
#
_entry.id   51780ad85c67d063489b1e32285bd971
#
_cell.length_a   1.000
_cell.length_b   1.000
_cell.length_c   1.000
_cell.angle_alpha   90.00
_cell.angle_beta   90.00
_cell.angle_gamma   90.00
#
_symmetry.space_group_name_H-M   'P 1'
#
loop_
_entity.id
_entity.type
_entity.pdbx_description
1 polymer ?
#
loop_
_entity_poly.entity_id
_entity_poly.type
_entity_poly.pdbx_seq_one_letter_code
_entity_poly.pdbx_strand_id
1 'polypeptide(L)'
;IRDSPHASSEEVHIVHNGIIENYLELTEKLTKDGYTFESETDSEVIAHLLHQHLESSGDLVTAMHDAIKELDGAYAIAAIHINEKNRLVVARNKSPLLIGVGLEENFAASDPLALSQLTNQFVFLEDGDVAEITKQSYKVFDGKDSEVTRDVTEIDIAINAVTKGEYSHFMEKEIYEQPDAVTNTINGKLGEEDVLDNIFGLGSSEVFSQIKRIQFVACGTSLHAGKVGRFWFEQIAKIPCYVDFASEYRYRDPLVEEGTLFVTISQSGETADTLAALRYAQEKDYLSTLSICNVPTSSLARESEHVLFTNAGPELSLIH
;
A
#
# COMPACT_ATOMS: atom_id res chain seq x y z
N ILE A 1 -19.33 8.89 -2.75
CA ILE A 1 -19.64 7.45 -2.93
C ILE A 1 -18.96 7.10 -4.25
N ARG A 2 -18.01 6.18 -4.23
CA ARG A 2 -17.40 5.66 -5.46
C ARG A 2 -18.40 4.71 -6.09
N ASP A 3 -18.97 5.06 -7.25
CA ASP A 3 -19.81 4.18 -8.03
C ASP A 3 -18.92 3.18 -8.78
N SER A 4 -18.59 2.07 -8.15
CA SER A 4 -17.84 0.96 -8.74
C SER A 4 -18.77 -0.23 -8.92
N PRO A 5 -18.66 -1.00 -10.02
CA PRO A 5 -17.72 -0.85 -11.13
C PRO A 5 -18.06 0.27 -12.13
N HIS A 6 -17.06 0.81 -12.82
CA HIS A 6 -17.25 1.69 -13.97
C HIS A 6 -17.24 0.87 -15.26
N ALA A 7 -18.01 1.30 -16.25
CA ALA A 7 -18.13 0.61 -17.52
C ALA A 7 -17.93 1.56 -18.70
N SER A 8 -17.40 1.06 -19.81
CA SER A 8 -17.37 1.73 -21.10
C SER A 8 -18.05 0.87 -22.15
N SER A 9 -19.01 1.46 -22.88
CA SER A 9 -19.77 0.80 -23.96
C SER A 9 -20.42 -0.53 -23.56
N GLU A 10 -20.71 -0.74 -22.26
CA GLU A 10 -21.17 -2.00 -21.69
C GLU A 10 -20.25 -3.21 -21.94
N GLU A 11 -19.06 -3.01 -22.49
CA GLU A 11 -18.13 -4.08 -22.87
C GLU A 11 -16.97 -4.25 -21.90
N VAL A 12 -16.37 -3.13 -21.45
CA VAL A 12 -15.28 -3.11 -20.49
C VAL A 12 -15.78 -2.64 -19.14
N HIS A 13 -15.55 -3.44 -18.12
CA HIS A 13 -15.89 -3.11 -16.74
C HIS A 13 -14.63 -3.09 -15.89
N ILE A 14 -14.49 -2.07 -15.05
CA ILE A 14 -13.34 -1.91 -14.16
C ILE A 14 -13.75 -1.67 -12.71
N VAL A 15 -12.85 -2.06 -11.82
CA VAL A 15 -12.78 -1.53 -10.46
C VAL A 15 -11.41 -0.89 -10.27
N HIS A 16 -11.37 0.23 -9.54
CA HIS A 16 -10.18 1.03 -9.32
C HIS A 16 -10.05 1.42 -7.85
N ASN A 17 -8.85 1.30 -7.33
CA ASN A 17 -8.45 1.83 -6.04
C ASN A 17 -7.23 2.73 -6.24
N GLY A 18 -7.36 4.01 -5.96
CA GLY A 18 -6.30 4.98 -6.17
C GLY A 18 -6.80 6.35 -6.58
N ILE A 19 -5.94 7.13 -7.23
CA ILE A 19 -6.22 8.47 -7.75
C ILE A 19 -5.50 8.62 -9.08
N ILE A 20 -6.21 9.08 -10.11
CA ILE A 20 -5.65 9.46 -11.42
C ILE A 20 -5.50 10.98 -11.45
N GLU A 21 -4.27 11.45 -11.37
CA GLU A 21 -3.97 12.88 -11.21
C GLU A 21 -4.29 13.70 -12.49
N ASN A 22 -4.08 13.09 -13.67
CA ASN A 22 -4.33 13.73 -14.96
C ASN A 22 -5.74 13.44 -15.53
N TYR A 23 -6.70 13.02 -14.71
CA TYR A 23 -8.04 12.62 -15.18
C TYR A 23 -8.79 13.72 -15.95
N LEU A 24 -8.61 14.99 -15.61
CA LEU A 24 -9.26 16.10 -16.30
C LEU A 24 -8.81 16.22 -17.76
N GLU A 25 -7.50 16.09 -18.00
CA GLU A 25 -6.93 16.11 -19.35
C GLU A 25 -7.44 14.93 -20.19
N LEU A 26 -7.45 13.74 -19.58
CA LEU A 26 -7.96 12.52 -20.23
C LEU A 26 -9.46 12.62 -20.51
N THR A 27 -10.26 13.20 -19.62
CA THR A 27 -11.69 13.45 -19.84
C THR A 27 -11.91 14.36 -21.04
N GLU A 28 -11.14 15.45 -21.15
CA GLU A 28 -11.25 16.35 -22.31
C GLU A 28 -10.87 15.65 -23.64
N LYS A 29 -9.82 14.84 -23.63
CA LYS A 29 -9.38 14.04 -24.78
C LYS A 29 -10.46 13.06 -25.21
N LEU A 30 -10.92 12.21 -24.29
CA LEU A 30 -11.90 11.15 -24.56
C LEU A 30 -13.27 11.73 -24.97
N THR A 31 -13.67 12.87 -24.41
CA THR A 31 -14.91 13.56 -24.84
C THR A 31 -14.83 14.05 -26.29
N LYS A 32 -13.65 14.55 -26.73
CA LYS A 32 -13.43 14.92 -28.15
C LYS A 32 -13.46 13.69 -29.07
N ASP A 33 -13.07 12.53 -28.55
CA ASP A 33 -13.08 11.26 -29.27
C ASP A 33 -14.47 10.58 -29.23
N GLY A 34 -15.48 11.22 -28.61
CA GLY A 34 -16.88 10.81 -28.65
C GLY A 34 -17.39 10.03 -27.44
N TYR A 35 -16.56 9.88 -26.40
CA TYR A 35 -16.97 9.24 -25.13
C TYR A 35 -17.84 10.19 -24.29
N THR A 36 -18.84 9.63 -23.61
CA THR A 36 -19.73 10.36 -22.71
C THR A 36 -19.49 9.90 -21.29
N PHE A 37 -19.23 10.85 -20.40
CA PHE A 37 -19.00 10.58 -18.97
C PHE A 37 -20.31 10.69 -18.20
N GLU A 38 -20.60 9.70 -17.36
CA GLU A 38 -21.79 9.62 -16.51
C GLU A 38 -21.50 10.00 -15.06
N SER A 39 -20.23 9.97 -14.64
CA SER A 39 -19.80 10.27 -13.29
C SER A 39 -18.76 11.39 -13.25
N GLU A 40 -18.55 11.96 -12.07
CA GLU A 40 -17.49 12.94 -11.79
C GLU A 40 -16.22 12.26 -11.20
N THR A 41 -16.13 10.91 -11.28
CA THR A 41 -15.00 10.18 -10.71
C THR A 41 -13.82 10.13 -11.68
N ASP A 42 -12.61 10.16 -11.13
CA ASP A 42 -11.38 9.93 -11.86
C ASP A 42 -11.26 8.50 -12.43
N SER A 43 -12.06 7.57 -11.93
CA SER A 43 -12.02 6.16 -12.34
C SER A 43 -12.65 5.91 -13.71
N GLU A 44 -13.63 6.70 -14.13
CA GLU A 44 -14.36 6.47 -15.39
C GLU A 44 -13.46 6.66 -16.61
N VAL A 45 -12.47 7.57 -16.53
CA VAL A 45 -11.50 7.75 -17.63
C VAL A 45 -10.75 6.47 -17.94
N ILE A 46 -10.49 5.62 -16.93
CA ILE A 46 -9.78 4.34 -17.12
C ILE A 46 -10.63 3.40 -17.98
N ALA A 47 -11.93 3.30 -17.73
CA ALA A 47 -12.82 2.43 -18.49
C ALA A 47 -12.87 2.84 -19.96
N HIS A 48 -13.02 4.14 -20.23
CA HIS A 48 -13.06 4.67 -21.59
C HIS A 48 -11.71 4.54 -22.30
N LEU A 49 -10.61 4.79 -21.61
CA LEU A 49 -9.26 4.66 -22.16
C LEU A 49 -8.95 3.20 -22.52
N LEU A 50 -9.29 2.25 -21.64
CA LEU A 50 -9.17 0.83 -21.93
C LEU A 50 -10.01 0.39 -23.12
N HIS A 51 -11.26 0.87 -23.23
CA HIS A 51 -12.11 0.57 -24.38
C HIS A 51 -11.49 1.11 -25.66
N GLN A 52 -11.00 2.35 -25.69
CA GLN A 52 -10.35 2.96 -26.85
C GLN A 52 -9.15 2.13 -27.33
N HIS A 53 -8.28 1.73 -26.42
CA HIS A 53 -7.12 0.89 -26.76
C HIS A 53 -7.52 -0.53 -27.15
N LEU A 54 -8.58 -1.10 -26.55
CA LEU A 54 -9.07 -2.42 -26.90
C LEU A 54 -9.64 -2.47 -28.31
N GLU A 55 -10.37 -1.44 -28.77
CA GLU A 55 -10.84 -1.35 -30.16
C GLU A 55 -9.69 -1.40 -31.18
N SER A 56 -8.53 -0.86 -30.82
CA SER A 56 -7.36 -0.83 -31.70
C SER A 56 -6.49 -2.07 -31.61
N SER A 57 -6.31 -2.66 -30.43
CA SER A 57 -5.43 -3.80 -30.18
C SER A 57 -6.12 -5.16 -30.31
N GLY A 58 -7.42 -5.23 -29.99
CA GLY A 58 -8.20 -6.45 -29.92
C GLY A 58 -7.82 -7.39 -28.76
N ASP A 59 -6.99 -6.95 -27.80
CA ASP A 59 -6.55 -7.71 -26.65
C ASP A 59 -6.49 -6.86 -25.37
N LEU A 60 -7.12 -7.32 -24.30
CA LEU A 60 -7.27 -6.54 -23.06
C LEU A 60 -5.95 -6.33 -22.32
N VAL A 61 -4.98 -7.24 -22.40
CA VAL A 61 -3.65 -7.06 -21.78
C VAL A 61 -2.89 -5.96 -22.50
N THR A 62 -2.88 -6.00 -23.83
CA THR A 62 -2.26 -4.95 -24.65
C THR A 62 -2.92 -3.59 -24.43
N ALA A 63 -4.27 -3.57 -24.38
CA ALA A 63 -5.02 -2.37 -24.08
C ALA A 63 -4.70 -1.79 -22.70
N MET A 64 -4.53 -2.66 -21.68
CA MET A 64 -4.12 -2.23 -20.34
C MET A 64 -2.71 -1.62 -20.36
N HIS A 65 -1.75 -2.26 -21.02
CA HIS A 65 -0.41 -1.72 -21.16
C HIS A 65 -0.39 -0.33 -21.84
N ASP A 66 -1.19 -0.15 -22.87
CA ASP A 66 -1.26 1.14 -23.56
C ASP A 66 -1.98 2.19 -22.71
N ALA A 67 -3.06 1.81 -22.03
CA ALA A 67 -3.78 2.72 -21.14
C ALA A 67 -2.92 3.23 -19.98
N ILE A 68 -2.18 2.34 -19.30
CA ILE A 68 -1.34 2.76 -18.15
C ILE A 68 -0.19 3.68 -18.51
N LYS A 69 0.24 3.73 -19.78
CA LYS A 69 1.24 4.70 -20.27
C LYS A 69 0.71 6.14 -20.31
N GLU A 70 -0.62 6.28 -20.37
CA GLU A 70 -1.28 7.58 -20.40
C GLU A 70 -1.77 8.03 -19.02
N LEU A 71 -1.85 7.10 -18.04
CA LEU A 71 -2.30 7.40 -16.68
C LEU A 71 -1.17 7.96 -15.82
N ASP A 72 -1.44 9.06 -15.15
CA ASP A 72 -0.57 9.60 -14.12
C ASP A 72 -1.26 9.50 -12.76
N GLY A 73 -0.55 8.97 -11.75
CA GLY A 73 -1.11 8.78 -10.42
C GLY A 73 -0.77 7.46 -9.76
N ALA A 74 -1.53 7.14 -8.71
CA ALA A 74 -1.42 5.88 -7.97
C ALA A 74 -2.69 5.05 -8.18
N TYR A 75 -2.55 3.81 -8.65
CA TYR A 75 -3.71 2.98 -8.98
C TYR A 75 -3.45 1.48 -8.78
N ALA A 76 -4.52 0.78 -8.43
CA ALA A 76 -4.73 -0.64 -8.59
C ALA A 76 -6.01 -0.84 -9.39
N ILE A 77 -5.90 -1.37 -10.59
CA ILE A 77 -6.99 -1.53 -11.55
C ILE A 77 -7.25 -3.02 -11.74
N ALA A 78 -8.52 -3.41 -11.78
CA ALA A 78 -8.92 -4.72 -12.28
C ALA A 78 -10.01 -4.54 -13.34
N ALA A 79 -9.81 -5.17 -14.50
CA ALA A 79 -10.66 -5.03 -15.67
C ALA A 79 -11.11 -6.38 -16.22
N ILE A 80 -12.35 -6.42 -16.67
CA ILE A 80 -12.95 -7.55 -17.40
C ILE A 80 -13.58 -7.06 -18.70
N HIS A 81 -13.61 -7.94 -19.70
CA HIS A 81 -14.34 -7.72 -20.93
C HIS A 81 -15.50 -8.71 -21.05
N ILE A 82 -16.68 -8.25 -21.46
CA ILE A 82 -17.93 -9.04 -21.46
C ILE A 82 -17.84 -10.32 -22.29
N ASN A 83 -17.07 -10.28 -23.38
CA ASN A 83 -16.89 -11.41 -24.29
C ASN A 83 -15.75 -12.35 -23.87
N GLU A 84 -14.90 -11.98 -22.90
CA GLU A 84 -13.74 -12.74 -22.43
C GLU A 84 -14.04 -13.39 -21.08
N LYS A 85 -14.86 -14.44 -21.10
CA LYS A 85 -15.21 -15.16 -19.86
C LYS A 85 -14.00 -15.83 -19.22
N ASN A 86 -13.90 -15.73 -17.88
CA ASN A 86 -12.82 -16.28 -17.05
C ASN A 86 -11.44 -15.65 -17.26
N ARG A 87 -11.39 -14.43 -17.71
CA ARG A 87 -10.17 -13.63 -17.84
C ARG A 87 -10.33 -12.33 -17.06
N LEU A 88 -9.41 -12.04 -16.18
CA LEU A 88 -9.28 -10.79 -15.44
C LEU A 88 -7.92 -10.20 -15.78
N VAL A 89 -7.86 -8.93 -16.11
CA VAL A 89 -6.61 -8.22 -16.31
C VAL A 89 -6.47 -7.16 -15.23
N VAL A 90 -5.32 -7.14 -14.58
CA VAL A 90 -5.06 -6.20 -13.47
C VAL A 90 -3.79 -5.40 -13.76
N ALA A 91 -3.73 -4.19 -13.22
CA ALA A 91 -2.55 -3.33 -13.31
C ALA A 91 -2.31 -2.62 -11.99
N ARG A 92 -1.03 -2.39 -11.67
CA ARG A 92 -0.61 -1.73 -10.45
C ARG A 92 0.38 -0.60 -10.74
N ASN A 93 0.19 0.52 -10.03
CA ASN A 93 1.19 1.56 -9.85
C ASN A 93 1.01 2.24 -8.49
N LYS A 94 1.98 2.15 -7.59
CA LYS A 94 2.02 2.75 -6.24
C LYS A 94 0.91 2.28 -5.27
N SER A 95 -0.26 1.84 -5.75
CA SER A 95 -1.33 1.26 -4.91
C SER A 95 -1.14 -0.24 -4.75
N PRO A 96 -1.44 -0.84 -3.58
CA PRO A 96 -1.23 -2.27 -3.36
C PRO A 96 -2.15 -3.12 -4.23
N LEU A 97 -1.57 -4.17 -4.83
CA LEU A 97 -2.30 -5.19 -5.59
C LEU A 97 -1.51 -6.49 -5.57
N LEU A 98 -2.22 -7.60 -5.38
CA LEU A 98 -1.65 -8.94 -5.36
C LEU A 98 -2.57 -9.95 -6.06
N ILE A 99 -1.98 -11.08 -6.42
CA ILE A 99 -2.71 -12.25 -6.92
C ILE A 99 -2.73 -13.29 -5.81
N GLY A 100 -3.91 -13.78 -5.44
CA GLY A 100 -4.07 -14.97 -4.61
C GLY A 100 -4.11 -16.20 -5.49
N VAL A 101 -3.20 -17.15 -5.25
CA VAL A 101 -3.11 -18.39 -6.00
C VAL A 101 -3.89 -19.47 -5.27
N GLY A 102 -4.99 -19.92 -5.84
CA GLY A 102 -5.85 -20.96 -5.27
C GLY A 102 -5.82 -22.26 -6.04
N LEU A 103 -6.60 -23.23 -5.57
CA LEU A 103 -6.76 -24.51 -6.24
C LEU A 103 -7.88 -24.41 -7.30
N GLU A 104 -7.52 -24.46 -8.57
CA GLU A 104 -8.43 -24.29 -9.72
C GLU A 104 -9.13 -22.92 -9.77
N GLU A 105 -8.60 -21.94 -9.06
CA GLU A 105 -9.09 -20.55 -9.07
C GLU A 105 -7.97 -19.59 -8.64
N ASN A 106 -7.98 -18.38 -9.19
CA ASN A 106 -7.06 -17.32 -8.82
C ASN A 106 -7.85 -16.04 -8.56
N PHE A 107 -7.30 -15.19 -7.72
CA PHE A 107 -7.95 -14.00 -7.20
C PHE A 107 -7.07 -12.76 -7.38
N ALA A 108 -7.67 -11.58 -7.34
CA ALA A 108 -6.96 -10.32 -7.19
C ALA A 108 -7.51 -9.57 -5.99
N ALA A 109 -6.63 -9.02 -5.18
CA ALA A 109 -6.99 -8.19 -4.04
C ALA A 109 -5.90 -7.14 -3.74
N SER A 110 -6.26 -6.11 -2.98
CA SER A 110 -5.30 -5.13 -2.48
C SER A 110 -4.63 -5.57 -1.17
N ASP A 111 -5.20 -6.57 -0.47
CA ASP A 111 -4.73 -7.04 0.82
C ASP A 111 -4.88 -8.57 0.93
N PRO A 112 -3.84 -9.31 1.39
CA PRO A 112 -3.92 -10.75 1.61
C PRO A 112 -5.05 -11.17 2.55
N LEU A 113 -5.42 -10.32 3.51
CA LEU A 113 -6.50 -10.57 4.47
C LEU A 113 -7.85 -10.83 3.79
N ALA A 114 -8.11 -10.14 2.67
CA ALA A 114 -9.34 -10.33 1.91
C ALA A 114 -9.49 -11.76 1.35
N LEU A 115 -8.37 -12.46 1.16
CA LEU A 115 -8.30 -13.79 0.58
C LEU A 115 -7.87 -14.88 1.57
N SER A 116 -7.67 -14.54 2.84
CA SER A 116 -7.11 -15.42 3.87
C SER A 116 -7.90 -16.72 4.10
N GLN A 117 -9.19 -16.74 3.76
CA GLN A 117 -10.05 -17.95 3.84
C GLN A 117 -9.99 -18.81 2.57
N LEU A 118 -9.38 -18.32 1.50
CA LEU A 118 -9.36 -18.95 0.17
C LEU A 118 -7.98 -19.48 -0.17
N THR A 119 -6.93 -18.77 0.19
CA THR A 119 -5.54 -19.15 -0.09
C THR A 119 -4.57 -18.51 0.90
N ASN A 120 -3.41 -19.13 1.07
CA ASN A 120 -2.25 -18.60 1.77
C ASN A 120 -1.07 -18.29 0.83
N GLN A 121 -1.25 -18.46 -0.49
CA GLN A 121 -0.23 -18.22 -1.50
C GLN A 121 -0.52 -16.94 -2.27
N PHE A 122 0.41 -16.01 -2.24
CA PHE A 122 0.24 -14.67 -2.80
C PHE A 122 1.41 -14.28 -3.69
N VAL A 123 1.09 -13.62 -4.81
CA VAL A 123 2.06 -12.98 -5.69
C VAL A 123 1.85 -11.48 -5.59
N PHE A 124 2.82 -10.77 -5.06
CA PHE A 124 2.79 -9.32 -4.96
C PHE A 124 3.27 -8.71 -6.28
N LEU A 125 2.42 -7.89 -6.88
CA LEU A 125 2.78 -7.16 -8.09
C LEU A 125 3.68 -5.97 -7.75
N GLU A 126 4.56 -5.60 -8.66
CA GLU A 126 5.41 -4.40 -8.57
C GLU A 126 4.80 -3.23 -9.34
N ASP A 127 5.33 -2.02 -9.12
CA ASP A 127 4.85 -0.82 -9.81
C ASP A 127 5.11 -0.93 -11.33
N GLY A 128 4.06 -0.73 -12.12
CA GLY A 128 4.07 -0.91 -13.57
C GLY A 128 3.69 -2.32 -14.05
N ASP A 129 3.51 -3.28 -13.14
CA ASP A 129 3.08 -4.62 -13.53
C ASP A 129 1.64 -4.62 -14.06
N VAL A 130 1.45 -5.39 -15.13
CA VAL A 130 0.14 -5.82 -15.65
C VAL A 130 0.07 -7.34 -15.52
N ALA A 131 -1.03 -7.87 -15.04
CA ALA A 131 -1.19 -9.32 -14.97
C ALA A 131 -2.49 -9.80 -15.60
N GLU A 132 -2.39 -10.89 -16.34
CA GLU A 132 -3.51 -11.68 -16.82
C GLU A 132 -3.79 -12.81 -15.83
N ILE A 133 -5.02 -12.93 -15.38
CA ILE A 133 -5.44 -13.90 -14.38
C ILE A 133 -6.58 -14.73 -14.97
N THR A 134 -6.42 -16.04 -14.96
CA THR A 134 -7.44 -17.03 -15.34
C THR A 134 -7.69 -17.98 -14.18
N LYS A 135 -8.65 -18.90 -14.31
CA LYS A 135 -8.88 -19.92 -13.28
C LYS A 135 -7.68 -20.83 -13.04
N GLN A 136 -6.92 -21.17 -14.09
CA GLN A 136 -5.85 -22.17 -14.02
C GLN A 136 -4.45 -21.56 -13.94
N SER A 137 -4.30 -20.30 -14.33
CA SER A 137 -2.98 -19.69 -14.45
C SER A 137 -3.04 -18.17 -14.30
N TYR A 138 -1.89 -17.60 -14.05
CA TYR A 138 -1.68 -16.16 -14.17
C TYR A 138 -0.37 -15.92 -14.94
N LYS A 139 -0.26 -14.75 -15.55
CA LYS A 139 0.96 -14.23 -16.18
C LYS A 139 1.15 -12.80 -15.76
N VAL A 140 2.39 -12.43 -15.48
CA VAL A 140 2.74 -11.07 -15.10
C VAL A 140 3.66 -10.50 -16.17
N PHE A 141 3.41 -9.26 -16.55
CA PHE A 141 4.21 -8.49 -17.50
C PHE A 141 4.70 -7.24 -16.77
N ASP A 142 5.97 -6.89 -16.95
CA ASP A 142 6.54 -5.67 -16.39
C ASP A 142 6.12 -4.41 -17.20
N GLY A 143 6.51 -3.22 -16.71
CA GLY A 143 6.23 -1.96 -17.40
C GLY A 143 6.88 -1.81 -18.79
N LYS A 144 7.60 -2.83 -19.27
CA LYS A 144 8.20 -2.91 -20.62
C LYS A 144 7.52 -3.97 -21.50
N ASP A 145 6.34 -4.44 -21.12
CA ASP A 145 5.58 -5.50 -21.80
C ASP A 145 6.31 -6.86 -21.84
N SER A 146 7.29 -7.09 -20.96
CA SER A 146 8.01 -8.37 -20.91
C SER A 146 7.38 -9.28 -19.87
N GLU A 147 7.12 -10.55 -20.26
CA GLU A 147 6.64 -11.56 -19.29
C GLU A 147 7.71 -11.81 -18.22
N VAL A 148 7.35 -11.65 -16.95
CA VAL A 148 8.23 -11.81 -15.80
C VAL A 148 7.63 -12.76 -14.79
N THR A 149 8.49 -13.35 -13.97
CA THR A 149 8.06 -14.19 -12.85
C THR A 149 8.19 -13.36 -11.56
N ARG A 150 7.13 -13.36 -10.75
CA ARG A 150 7.13 -12.83 -9.39
C ARG A 150 7.08 -13.98 -8.40
N ASP A 151 7.76 -13.83 -7.27
CA ASP A 151 7.82 -14.89 -6.26
C ASP A 151 6.47 -15.11 -5.59
N VAL A 152 6.13 -16.38 -5.39
CA VAL A 152 4.97 -16.76 -4.58
C VAL A 152 5.39 -16.71 -3.11
N THR A 153 4.72 -15.85 -2.34
CA THR A 153 4.92 -15.72 -0.90
C THR A 153 3.82 -16.47 -0.17
N GLU A 154 4.20 -17.35 0.73
CA GLU A 154 3.25 -18.01 1.63
C GLU A 154 3.06 -17.19 2.89
N ILE A 155 1.81 -16.82 3.18
CA ILE A 155 1.44 -16.04 4.38
C ILE A 155 0.43 -16.86 5.17
N ASP A 156 0.83 -17.31 6.35
CA ASP A 156 -0.06 -18.02 7.26
C ASP A 156 -0.83 -17.01 8.12
N ILE A 157 -2.06 -16.72 7.71
CA ILE A 157 -2.97 -15.83 8.43
C ILE A 157 -3.90 -16.70 9.27
N ALA A 158 -3.74 -16.62 10.60
CA ALA A 158 -4.61 -17.34 11.51
C ALA A 158 -6.08 -16.93 11.30
N ILE A 159 -6.94 -17.84 10.88
CA ILE A 159 -8.36 -17.58 10.56
C ILE A 159 -9.08 -16.89 11.74
N ASN A 160 -8.74 -17.27 12.98
CA ASN A 160 -9.30 -16.65 14.18
C ASN A 160 -8.94 -15.17 14.32
N ALA A 161 -7.83 -14.72 13.74
CA ALA A 161 -7.42 -13.33 13.79
C ALA A 161 -8.35 -12.43 12.96
N VAL A 162 -8.92 -12.94 11.87
CA VAL A 162 -9.79 -12.18 10.95
C VAL A 162 -11.29 -12.36 11.22
N THR A 163 -11.68 -13.08 12.26
CA THR A 163 -13.08 -13.24 12.66
C THR A 163 -13.40 -12.38 13.88
N LYS A 164 -14.67 -12.02 14.05
CA LYS A 164 -15.12 -11.25 15.22
C LYS A 164 -15.02 -12.07 16.53
N GLY A 165 -15.01 -13.41 16.44
CA GLY A 165 -15.11 -14.26 17.60
C GLY A 165 -16.40 -14.01 18.38
N GLU A 166 -16.31 -13.75 19.69
CA GLU A 166 -17.43 -13.45 20.57
C GLU A 166 -17.86 -11.98 20.60
N TYR A 167 -17.15 -11.11 19.86
CA TYR A 167 -17.40 -9.67 19.86
C TYR A 167 -18.44 -9.26 18.81
N SER A 168 -19.23 -8.23 19.11
CA SER A 168 -20.24 -7.69 18.20
C SER A 168 -19.61 -6.91 17.03
N HIS A 169 -18.46 -6.26 17.28
CA HIS A 169 -17.76 -5.39 16.33
C HIS A 169 -16.26 -5.69 16.32
N PHE A 170 -15.61 -5.53 15.17
CA PHE A 170 -14.16 -5.67 15.05
C PHE A 170 -13.40 -4.68 15.95
N MET A 171 -13.84 -3.44 16.04
CA MET A 171 -13.23 -2.46 16.93
C MET A 171 -13.28 -2.88 18.40
N GLU A 172 -14.38 -3.46 18.84
CA GLU A 172 -14.51 -4.01 20.20
C GLU A 172 -13.49 -5.13 20.44
N LYS A 173 -13.37 -6.05 19.48
CA LYS A 173 -12.34 -7.10 19.51
C LYS A 173 -10.95 -6.51 19.66
N GLU A 174 -10.56 -5.60 18.75
CA GLU A 174 -9.23 -4.97 18.78
C GLU A 174 -8.96 -4.22 20.10
N ILE A 175 -9.97 -3.55 20.70
CA ILE A 175 -9.82 -2.89 21.99
C ILE A 175 -9.43 -3.90 23.07
N TYR A 176 -10.07 -5.07 23.11
CA TYR A 176 -9.78 -6.10 24.10
C TYR A 176 -8.50 -6.89 23.79
N GLU A 177 -8.05 -6.93 22.53
CA GLU A 177 -6.79 -7.56 22.12
C GLU A 177 -5.55 -6.68 22.34
N GLN A 178 -5.71 -5.39 22.69
CA GLN A 178 -4.57 -4.48 22.91
C GLN A 178 -3.50 -5.02 23.89
N PRO A 179 -3.84 -5.66 25.03
CA PRO A 179 -2.80 -6.21 25.91
C PRO A 179 -1.92 -7.24 25.22
N ASP A 180 -2.53 -8.10 24.41
CA ASP A 180 -1.82 -9.12 23.64
C ASP A 180 -0.99 -8.48 22.51
N ALA A 181 -1.56 -7.50 21.79
CA ALA A 181 -0.85 -6.75 20.76
C ALA A 181 0.38 -6.02 21.31
N VAL A 182 0.28 -5.39 22.48
CA VAL A 182 1.43 -4.75 23.15
C VAL A 182 2.45 -5.80 23.56
N THR A 183 2.03 -6.91 24.14
CA THR A 183 2.90 -8.02 24.54
C THR A 183 3.66 -8.58 23.35
N ASN A 184 2.98 -8.84 22.24
CA ASN A 184 3.59 -9.34 21.01
C ASN A 184 4.56 -8.32 20.41
N THR A 185 4.24 -7.04 20.51
CA THR A 185 5.09 -5.96 20.02
C THR A 185 6.44 -5.90 20.73
N ILE A 186 6.46 -6.08 22.05
CA ILE A 186 7.69 -6.00 22.84
C ILE A 186 8.41 -7.36 23.00
N ASN A 187 7.71 -8.46 22.73
CA ASN A 187 8.26 -9.80 22.89
C ASN A 187 9.47 -10.01 21.98
N GLY A 188 10.57 -10.51 22.57
CA GLY A 188 11.82 -10.72 21.87
C GLY A 188 12.59 -9.43 21.49
N LYS A 189 12.13 -8.25 21.99
CA LYS A 189 12.81 -6.96 21.75
C LYS A 189 13.42 -6.36 23.01
N LEU A 190 13.03 -6.84 24.17
CA LEU A 190 13.55 -6.38 25.46
C LEU A 190 14.44 -7.46 26.08
N GLY A 191 15.63 -7.06 26.54
CA GLY A 191 16.48 -7.83 27.46
C GLY A 191 16.06 -7.61 28.91
N GLU A 192 16.90 -8.04 29.87
CA GLU A 192 16.62 -7.87 31.30
C GLU A 192 16.68 -6.40 31.75
N GLU A 193 17.58 -5.60 31.18
CA GLU A 193 17.78 -4.19 31.56
C GLU A 193 17.75 -3.24 30.35
N ASP A 194 17.93 -3.76 29.13
CA ASP A 194 18.09 -2.98 27.91
C ASP A 194 17.17 -3.46 26.77
N VAL A 195 16.99 -2.59 25.77
CA VAL A 195 16.44 -2.95 24.47
C VAL A 195 17.51 -3.73 23.70
N LEU A 196 17.13 -4.86 23.11
CA LEU A 196 18.08 -5.70 22.37
C LEU A 196 18.68 -4.96 21.19
N ASP A 197 19.96 -5.14 20.96
CA ASP A 197 20.64 -4.59 19.78
C ASP A 197 20.03 -5.13 18.49
N ASN A 198 20.05 -4.29 17.45
CA ASN A 198 19.61 -4.64 16.09
C ASN A 198 18.12 -4.96 15.91
N ILE A 199 17.24 -4.68 16.87
CA ILE A 199 15.79 -4.83 16.67
C ILE A 199 15.22 -3.91 15.56
N PHE A 200 15.97 -2.86 15.24
CA PHE A 200 15.64 -1.92 14.16
C PHE A 200 16.42 -2.22 12.86
N GLY A 201 17.17 -3.29 12.82
CA GLY A 201 18.07 -3.66 11.72
C GLY A 201 19.54 -3.48 12.05
N LEU A 202 20.40 -4.07 11.21
CA LEU A 202 21.86 -4.03 11.40
C LEU A 202 22.39 -2.59 11.37
N GLY A 203 23.30 -2.26 12.30
CA GLY A 203 23.92 -0.94 12.37
C GLY A 203 23.05 0.18 12.96
N SER A 204 21.82 -0.12 13.39
CA SER A 204 20.91 0.88 13.94
C SER A 204 21.46 1.59 15.18
N SER A 205 22.17 0.89 16.07
CA SER A 205 22.76 1.46 17.28
C SER A 205 23.77 2.57 16.99
N GLU A 206 24.58 2.42 15.95
CA GLU A 206 25.55 3.46 15.53
C GLU A 206 24.85 4.70 15.00
N VAL A 207 23.84 4.51 14.16
CA VAL A 207 23.02 5.61 13.61
C VAL A 207 22.28 6.32 14.74
N PHE A 208 21.63 5.58 15.63
CA PHE A 208 20.83 6.15 16.69
C PHE A 208 21.64 6.94 17.71
N SER A 209 22.92 6.59 17.92
CA SER A 209 23.82 7.37 18.77
C SER A 209 24.08 8.79 18.24
N GLN A 210 23.82 9.06 16.97
CA GLN A 210 24.06 10.34 16.29
C GLN A 210 22.79 11.18 16.18
N ILE A 211 21.62 10.66 16.62
CA ILE A 211 20.35 11.38 16.54
C ILE A 211 20.39 12.63 17.40
N LYS A 212 20.14 13.77 16.76
CA LYS A 212 19.97 15.08 17.42
C LYS A 212 18.48 15.50 17.42
N ARG A 213 17.69 14.99 16.48
CA ARG A 213 16.27 15.32 16.29
C ARG A 213 15.52 14.15 15.67
N ILE A 214 14.18 14.17 15.78
CA ILE A 214 13.31 13.21 15.13
C ILE A 214 12.23 13.97 14.37
N GLN A 215 11.98 13.57 13.12
CA GLN A 215 10.86 13.99 12.30
C GLN A 215 9.91 12.82 12.13
N PHE A 216 8.75 12.86 12.81
CA PHE A 216 7.67 11.90 12.60
C PHE A 216 6.78 12.36 11.45
N VAL A 217 6.44 11.43 10.55
CA VAL A 217 5.52 11.66 9.44
C VAL A 217 4.55 10.49 9.32
N ALA A 218 3.26 10.77 9.37
CA ALA A 218 2.22 9.75 9.35
C ALA A 218 0.86 10.33 8.93
N CYS A 219 -0.14 9.46 8.75
CA CYS A 219 -1.54 9.80 8.52
C CYS A 219 -2.43 9.23 9.62
N GLY A 220 -3.64 9.79 9.78
CA GLY A 220 -4.69 9.25 10.62
C GLY A 220 -4.28 9.00 12.08
N THR A 221 -4.65 7.84 12.62
CA THR A 221 -4.36 7.44 14.00
C THR A 221 -2.87 7.29 14.26
N SER A 222 -2.09 6.83 13.27
CA SER A 222 -0.62 6.75 13.35
C SER A 222 0.04 8.11 13.60
N LEU A 223 -0.51 9.21 13.05
CA LEU A 223 -0.04 10.55 13.34
C LEU A 223 -0.24 10.89 14.83
N HIS A 224 -1.36 10.47 15.43
CA HIS A 224 -1.61 10.70 16.85
C HIS A 224 -0.66 9.92 17.73
N ALA A 225 -0.28 8.69 17.34
CA ALA A 225 0.78 7.93 18.00
C ALA A 225 2.13 8.69 17.95
N GLY A 226 2.49 9.24 16.79
CA GLY A 226 3.66 10.09 16.64
C GLY A 226 3.64 11.33 17.53
N LYS A 227 2.47 11.97 17.70
CA LYS A 227 2.30 13.10 18.63
C LYS A 227 2.53 12.71 20.08
N VAL A 228 2.07 11.53 20.51
CA VAL A 228 2.36 10.99 21.85
C VAL A 228 3.85 10.66 21.99
N GLY A 229 4.42 9.98 20.98
CA GLY A 229 5.85 9.67 20.93
C GLY A 229 6.73 10.91 21.09
N ARG A 230 6.36 12.01 20.45
CA ARG A 230 7.04 13.31 20.63
C ARG A 230 7.17 13.71 22.10
N PHE A 231 6.08 13.64 22.88
CA PHE A 231 6.14 13.98 24.31
C PHE A 231 7.14 13.12 25.06
N TRP A 232 7.16 11.82 24.80
CA TRP A 232 8.07 10.90 25.46
C TRP A 232 9.53 11.15 25.07
N PHE A 233 9.82 11.33 23.79
CA PHE A 233 11.18 11.65 23.35
C PHE A 233 11.69 12.97 23.91
N GLU A 234 10.86 14.03 23.91
CA GLU A 234 11.23 15.33 24.46
C GLU A 234 11.40 15.27 25.98
N GLN A 235 10.53 14.55 26.71
CA GLN A 235 10.57 14.48 28.17
C GLN A 235 11.66 13.53 28.70
N ILE A 236 11.80 12.36 28.09
CA ILE A 236 12.66 11.27 28.59
C ILE A 236 14.03 11.35 27.93
N ALA A 237 14.10 11.32 26.61
CA ALA A 237 15.35 11.28 25.86
C ALA A 237 15.97 12.69 25.66
N LYS A 238 15.20 13.75 25.89
CA LYS A 238 15.61 15.17 25.64
C LYS A 238 15.97 15.42 24.17
N ILE A 239 15.33 14.69 23.26
CA ILE A 239 15.51 14.81 21.82
C ILE A 239 14.34 15.64 21.25
N PRO A 240 14.60 16.77 20.58
CA PRO A 240 13.54 17.56 19.91
C PRO A 240 12.86 16.75 18.83
N CYS A 241 11.51 16.83 18.77
CA CYS A 241 10.71 16.08 17.81
C CYS A 241 9.72 16.97 17.06
N TYR A 242 9.60 16.74 15.78
CA TYR A 242 8.58 17.33 14.92
C TYR A 242 7.59 16.24 14.46
N VAL A 243 6.34 16.63 14.22
CA VAL A 243 5.29 15.69 13.78
C VAL A 243 4.47 16.36 12.71
N ASP A 244 4.46 15.81 11.52
CA ASP A 244 3.77 16.33 10.36
C ASP A 244 2.83 15.30 9.72
N PHE A 245 1.77 15.80 9.07
CA PHE A 245 0.95 14.99 8.19
C PHE A 245 1.71 14.59 6.93
N ALA A 246 1.67 13.31 6.56
CA ALA A 246 2.36 12.83 5.36
C ALA A 246 1.83 13.49 4.09
N SER A 247 0.51 13.73 4.02
CA SER A 247 -0.13 14.43 2.90
C SER A 247 0.37 15.86 2.70
N GLU A 248 0.75 16.54 3.79
CA GLU A 248 1.26 17.91 3.75
C GLU A 248 2.78 17.94 3.55
N TYR A 249 3.48 16.99 4.20
CA TYR A 249 4.93 16.95 4.25
C TYR A 249 5.56 16.86 2.85
N ARG A 250 5.04 16.02 1.98
CA ARG A 250 5.59 15.79 0.64
C ARG A 250 5.47 16.98 -0.32
N TYR A 251 4.58 17.94 -0.04
CA TYR A 251 4.34 19.10 -0.90
C TYR A 251 5.05 20.38 -0.43
N ARG A 252 5.59 20.39 0.77
CA ARG A 252 6.42 21.49 1.24
C ARG A 252 7.89 21.08 1.14
N ASP A 253 8.79 22.04 1.01
CA ASP A 253 10.24 21.84 1.04
C ASP A 253 10.76 22.13 2.47
N PRO A 254 10.71 21.14 3.39
CA PRO A 254 11.09 21.35 4.77
C PRO A 254 12.62 21.52 4.88
N LEU A 255 13.02 22.40 5.80
CA LEU A 255 14.42 22.50 6.18
C LEU A 255 14.80 21.25 6.98
N VAL A 256 15.76 20.48 6.47
CA VAL A 256 16.33 19.33 7.18
C VAL A 256 17.55 19.77 7.96
N GLU A 257 17.50 19.58 9.28
CA GLU A 257 18.61 19.87 10.14
C GLU A 257 19.49 18.63 10.33
N GLU A 258 20.82 18.82 10.38
CA GLU A 258 21.81 17.74 10.56
C GLU A 258 21.49 16.87 11.79
N GLY A 259 21.59 15.55 11.64
CA GLY A 259 21.33 14.58 12.71
C GLY A 259 19.83 14.33 12.95
N THR A 260 18.96 14.65 11.98
CA THR A 260 17.53 14.34 12.07
C THR A 260 17.24 12.94 11.55
N LEU A 261 16.64 12.09 12.40
CA LEU A 261 16.08 10.80 12.00
C LEU A 261 14.68 11.03 11.43
N PHE A 262 14.41 10.51 10.24
CA PHE A 262 13.07 10.51 9.64
C PHE A 262 12.32 9.25 10.04
N VAL A 263 11.16 9.40 10.68
CA VAL A 263 10.37 8.27 11.19
C VAL A 263 8.97 8.26 10.57
N THR A 264 8.64 7.20 9.86
CA THR A 264 7.27 6.95 9.41
C THR A 264 6.55 5.98 10.34
N ILE A 265 5.25 6.19 10.53
CA ILE A 265 4.38 5.29 11.30
C ILE A 265 3.19 4.92 10.42
N SER A 266 2.98 3.64 10.20
CA SER A 266 1.85 3.13 9.42
C SER A 266 1.56 1.69 9.80
N GLN A 267 0.29 1.35 10.04
CA GLN A 267 -0.07 -0.04 10.32
C GLN A 267 0.15 -0.91 9.07
N SER A 268 -0.44 -0.57 7.95
CA SER A 268 -0.32 -1.35 6.70
C SER A 268 1.04 -1.26 6.04
N GLY A 269 1.77 -0.15 6.27
CA GLY A 269 2.99 0.16 5.55
C GLY A 269 2.80 0.47 4.05
N GLU A 270 1.55 0.68 3.62
CA GLU A 270 1.16 0.92 2.22
C GLU A 270 0.40 2.26 2.05
N THR A 271 0.34 3.09 3.08
CA THR A 271 -0.33 4.40 2.98
C THR A 271 0.40 5.27 1.97
N ALA A 272 -0.27 5.62 0.87
CA ALA A 272 0.34 6.29 -0.28
C ALA A 272 1.08 7.59 0.08
N ASP A 273 0.48 8.46 0.89
CA ASP A 273 1.12 9.70 1.32
C ASP A 273 2.34 9.45 2.21
N THR A 274 2.29 8.45 3.10
CA THR A 274 3.40 8.11 3.98
C THR A 274 4.58 7.54 3.19
N LEU A 275 4.29 6.69 2.19
CA LEU A 275 5.30 6.14 1.30
C LEU A 275 5.93 7.24 0.42
N ALA A 276 5.11 8.12 -0.14
CA ALA A 276 5.61 9.26 -0.91
C ALA A 276 6.48 10.21 -0.06
N ALA A 277 6.11 10.43 1.22
CA ALA A 277 6.92 11.22 2.14
C ALA A 277 8.26 10.53 2.48
N LEU A 278 8.29 9.19 2.63
CA LEU A 278 9.52 8.42 2.81
C LEU A 278 10.46 8.59 1.61
N ARG A 279 9.94 8.35 0.39
CA ARG A 279 10.72 8.50 -0.85
C ARG A 279 11.25 9.92 -1.03
N TYR A 280 10.45 10.92 -0.71
CA TYR A 280 10.88 12.31 -0.70
C TYR A 280 12.00 12.57 0.33
N ALA A 281 11.90 11.99 1.54
CA ALA A 281 12.91 12.13 2.57
C ALA A 281 14.23 11.46 2.20
N GLN A 282 14.22 10.37 1.45
CA GLN A 282 15.41 9.67 0.95
C GLN A 282 16.25 10.52 -0.04
N GLU A 283 15.62 11.53 -0.65
CA GLU A 283 16.30 12.50 -1.52
C GLU A 283 16.87 13.70 -0.75
N LYS A 284 16.70 13.73 0.59
CA LYS A 284 17.14 14.82 1.47
C LYS A 284 18.23 14.35 2.44
N ASP A 285 18.86 15.31 3.09
CA ASP A 285 20.01 15.08 4.00
C ASP A 285 19.57 14.61 5.41
N TYR A 286 18.61 13.67 5.50
CA TYR A 286 18.28 13.02 6.77
C TYR A 286 19.40 12.08 7.20
N LEU A 287 19.59 11.93 8.53
CA LEU A 287 20.58 11.02 9.08
C LEU A 287 20.32 9.57 8.65
N SER A 288 19.05 9.16 8.68
CA SER A 288 18.56 7.86 8.23
C SER A 288 17.05 7.84 8.26
N THR A 289 16.43 6.76 7.76
CA THR A 289 14.99 6.51 7.77
C THR A 289 14.62 5.31 8.63
N LEU A 290 13.58 5.45 9.44
CA LEU A 290 12.99 4.38 10.26
C LEU A 290 11.50 4.28 9.98
N SER A 291 11.01 3.08 9.65
CA SER A 291 9.57 2.82 9.62
C SER A 291 9.11 1.98 10.79
N ILE A 292 8.05 2.42 11.45
CA ILE A 292 7.30 1.64 12.44
C ILE A 292 6.05 1.13 11.74
N CYS A 293 5.99 -0.16 11.45
CA CYS A 293 4.86 -0.76 10.73
C CYS A 293 4.54 -2.17 11.21
N ASN A 294 3.37 -2.67 10.84
CA ASN A 294 2.91 -3.99 11.29
C ASN A 294 3.10 -5.09 10.24
N VAL A 295 3.15 -4.72 8.95
CA VAL A 295 3.21 -5.68 7.83
C VAL A 295 4.64 -5.80 7.31
N PRO A 296 5.32 -6.97 7.53
CA PRO A 296 6.72 -7.14 7.13
C PRO A 296 6.99 -7.06 5.63
N THR A 297 6.00 -7.40 4.82
CA THR A 297 6.11 -7.40 3.35
C THR A 297 5.71 -6.07 2.72
N SER A 298 5.43 -5.05 3.53
CA SER A 298 4.98 -3.74 3.05
C SER A 298 6.08 -2.95 2.36
N SER A 299 5.65 -1.97 1.54
CA SER A 299 6.56 -1.08 0.82
C SER A 299 7.39 -0.22 1.78
N LEU A 300 6.80 0.31 2.87
CA LEU A 300 7.56 1.03 3.89
C LEU A 300 8.65 0.16 4.52
N ALA A 301 8.35 -1.13 4.80
CA ALA A 301 9.33 -2.04 5.38
C ALA A 301 10.49 -2.34 4.43
N ARG A 302 10.22 -2.42 3.13
CA ARG A 302 11.25 -2.71 2.12
C ARG A 302 12.09 -1.49 1.76
N GLU A 303 11.52 -0.31 1.81
CA GLU A 303 12.16 0.91 1.33
C GLU A 303 12.88 1.69 2.43
N SER A 304 12.57 1.45 3.72
CA SER A 304 13.26 2.11 4.84
C SER A 304 14.58 1.45 5.18
N GLU A 305 15.55 2.23 5.63
CA GLU A 305 16.86 1.72 6.08
C GLU A 305 16.74 0.93 7.39
N HIS A 306 15.82 1.35 8.26
CA HIS A 306 15.53 0.70 9.53
C HIS A 306 14.03 0.45 9.66
N VAL A 307 13.66 -0.66 10.32
CA VAL A 307 12.25 -1.04 10.52
C VAL A 307 12.04 -1.58 11.92
N LEU A 308 10.95 -1.15 12.54
CA LEU A 308 10.41 -1.76 13.76
C LEU A 308 9.03 -2.32 13.47
N PHE A 309 8.87 -3.64 13.63
CA PHE A 309 7.57 -4.28 13.47
C PHE A 309 6.80 -4.29 14.78
N THR A 310 5.52 -3.88 14.72
CA THR A 310 4.64 -3.86 15.90
C THR A 310 4.08 -5.24 16.25
N ASN A 311 3.97 -6.17 15.28
CA ASN A 311 3.44 -7.52 15.50
C ASN A 311 2.07 -7.51 16.23
N ALA A 312 1.25 -6.49 15.95
CA ALA A 312 -0.02 -6.27 16.63
C ALA A 312 -1.17 -7.14 16.11
N GLY A 313 -0.89 -7.98 15.09
CA GLY A 313 -1.91 -8.74 14.39
C GLY A 313 -2.57 -7.89 13.28
N PRO A 314 -3.56 -8.47 12.55
CA PRO A 314 -4.24 -7.75 11.48
C PRO A 314 -5.12 -6.62 12.06
N GLU A 315 -5.07 -5.45 11.42
CA GLU A 315 -6.01 -4.37 11.72
C GLU A 315 -7.29 -4.59 10.91
N LEU A 316 -8.38 -4.76 11.62
CA LEU A 316 -9.70 -4.99 11.04
C LEU A 316 -10.61 -3.77 11.21
N SER A 317 -10.18 -2.81 12.02
CA SER A 317 -10.86 -1.54 12.24
C SER A 317 -9.89 -0.35 12.29
N LEU A 318 -9.45 0.08 13.49
CA LEU A 318 -8.64 1.30 13.66
C LEU A 318 -7.62 1.20 14.83
N ILE A 319 -7.59 0.10 15.58
CA ILE A 319 -6.86 0.03 16.86
C ILE A 319 -5.49 -0.63 16.71
N HIS A 320 -5.41 -1.68 15.95
CA HIS A 320 -4.15 -2.37 15.68
C HIS A 320 -3.32 -1.65 14.64
#